data_ae1b8d13912ad17292d563ed798a8606
#
_entry.id   ae1b8d13912ad17292d563ed798a8606
#
_cell.length_a   1.000
_cell.length_b   1.000
_cell.length_c   1.000
_cell.angle_alpha   90.00
_cell.angle_beta   90.00
_cell.angle_gamma   90.00
#
_symmetry.space_group_name_H-M   'P 1'
#
loop_
_entity.id
_entity.type
_entity.pdbx_description
1 polymer ?
#
loop_
_entity_poly.entity_id
_entity_poly.type
_entity_poly.pdbx_seq_one_letter_code
_entity_poly.pdbx_strand_id
1 'polypeptide(L)'
;LLIFFLLGTLLFSVIFVRLGENLRTVREKTNTMSQEKTRYSDDELAEFRELIQEKLKEAHVDYTLLVGSLSHNDDHGTDDTGRTFNMMEDGSETLSREEVAQLAARQEKFIQSLQAALVRIENKTYGICRVTGKLIQKERLRLVPHATMSIDAKNAQNK
;
A
#
# COMPACT_ATOMS: atom_id res chain seq x y z
N LEU A 1 -69.38 -1.85 -24.12
CA LEU A 1 -68.23 -2.53 -24.77
C LEU A 1 -66.99 -1.64 -24.88
N LEU A 2 -67.13 -0.33 -25.16
CA LEU A 2 -66.00 0.63 -25.32
C LEU A 2 -65.22 0.92 -24.01
N ILE A 3 -65.87 0.87 -22.84
CA ILE A 3 -65.27 1.17 -21.55
C ILE A 3 -64.30 0.05 -21.12
N PHE A 4 -64.58 -1.21 -21.46
CA PHE A 4 -63.66 -2.33 -21.16
C PHE A 4 -62.41 -2.32 -22.02
N PHE A 5 -62.45 -1.76 -23.20
CA PHE A 5 -61.28 -1.64 -24.09
C PHE A 5 -60.35 -0.56 -23.62
N LEU A 6 -60.85 0.58 -23.12
CA LEU A 6 -60.06 1.68 -22.56
C LEU A 6 -59.39 1.29 -21.24
N LEU A 7 -60.02 0.53 -20.36
CA LEU A 7 -59.42 0.05 -19.12
C LEU A 7 -58.28 -0.95 -19.39
N GLY A 8 -58.40 -1.80 -20.38
CA GLY A 8 -57.38 -2.79 -20.76
C GLY A 8 -56.08 -2.15 -21.30
N THR A 9 -56.22 -1.09 -22.08
CA THR A 9 -55.04 -0.36 -22.64
C THR A 9 -54.29 0.43 -21.58
N LEU A 10 -55.01 1.00 -20.57
CA LEU A 10 -54.39 1.71 -19.45
C LEU A 10 -53.62 0.75 -18.52
N LEU A 11 -54.18 -0.40 -18.22
CA LEU A 11 -53.54 -1.44 -17.41
C LEU A 11 -52.30 -2.02 -18.09
N PHE A 12 -52.36 -2.23 -19.41
CA PHE A 12 -51.22 -2.72 -20.19
C PHE A 12 -50.07 -1.71 -20.23
N SER A 13 -50.38 -0.41 -20.34
CA SER A 13 -49.39 0.67 -20.34
C SER A 13 -48.66 0.78 -18.99
N VAL A 14 -49.41 0.67 -17.87
CA VAL A 14 -48.81 0.75 -16.51
C VAL A 14 -47.92 -0.48 -16.21
N ILE A 15 -48.32 -1.66 -16.65
CA ILE A 15 -47.51 -2.88 -16.49
C ILE A 15 -46.27 -2.82 -17.31
N PHE A 16 -46.33 -2.29 -18.56
CA PHE A 16 -45.19 -2.19 -19.44
C PHE A 16 -44.15 -1.18 -18.96
N VAL A 17 -44.59 -0.03 -18.39
CA VAL A 17 -43.69 0.98 -17.80
C VAL A 17 -43.00 0.39 -16.56
N ARG A 18 -43.74 -0.33 -15.70
CA ARG A 18 -43.17 -0.93 -14.47
C ARG A 18 -42.22 -2.07 -14.75
N LEU A 19 -42.42 -2.86 -15.84
CA LEU A 19 -41.45 -3.84 -16.29
C LEU A 19 -40.18 -3.19 -16.85
N GLY A 20 -40.29 -2.07 -17.58
CA GLY A 20 -39.14 -1.32 -18.12
C GLY A 20 -38.25 -0.73 -17.04
N GLU A 21 -38.84 -0.22 -15.93
CA GLU A 21 -38.08 0.30 -14.78
C GLU A 21 -37.34 -0.82 -14.02
N ASN A 22 -37.98 -1.97 -13.83
CA ASN A 22 -37.32 -3.12 -13.19
C ASN A 22 -36.16 -3.66 -14.03
N LEU A 23 -36.27 -3.68 -15.37
CA LEU A 23 -35.20 -4.10 -16.26
C LEU A 23 -34.02 -3.11 -16.28
N ARG A 24 -34.29 -1.79 -16.13
CA ARG A 24 -33.23 -0.78 -16.02
C ARG A 24 -32.48 -0.92 -14.68
N THR A 25 -33.16 -1.08 -13.58
CA THR A 25 -32.53 -1.26 -12.26
C THR A 25 -31.75 -2.56 -12.13
N VAL A 26 -32.21 -3.65 -12.78
CA VAL A 26 -31.44 -4.90 -12.86
C VAL A 26 -30.21 -4.73 -13.76
N ARG A 27 -30.32 -4.03 -14.89
CA ARG A 27 -29.20 -3.75 -15.79
C ARG A 27 -28.16 -2.82 -15.19
N GLU A 28 -28.56 -1.83 -14.39
CA GLU A 28 -27.65 -0.98 -13.64
C GLU A 28 -26.91 -1.76 -12.53
N LYS A 29 -27.62 -2.61 -11.80
CA LYS A 29 -27.02 -3.49 -10.78
C LYS A 29 -26.06 -4.53 -11.37
N THR A 30 -26.36 -5.09 -12.54
CA THR A 30 -25.46 -6.05 -13.20
C THR A 30 -24.23 -5.35 -13.83
N ASN A 31 -24.38 -4.10 -14.27
CA ASN A 31 -23.24 -3.32 -14.81
C ASN A 31 -22.29 -2.85 -13.71
N THR A 32 -22.75 -2.72 -12.45
CA THR A 32 -21.93 -2.41 -11.28
C THR A 32 -21.16 -3.63 -10.75
N MET A 33 -21.58 -4.86 -11.08
CA MET A 33 -20.97 -6.10 -10.60
C MET A 33 -19.87 -6.69 -11.51
N SER A 34 -19.61 -6.15 -12.70
CA SER A 34 -18.70 -6.79 -13.66
C SER A 34 -17.60 -5.89 -14.25
N GLN A 35 -17.28 -4.76 -13.65
CA GLN A 35 -15.99 -4.12 -13.85
C GLN A 35 -15.07 -4.48 -12.69
N GLU A 36 -14.41 -5.63 -12.75
CA GLU A 36 -13.22 -5.87 -11.94
C GLU A 36 -12.25 -4.72 -12.26
N LYS A 37 -12.13 -3.77 -11.34
CA LYS A 37 -11.16 -2.67 -11.46
C LYS A 37 -9.80 -3.30 -11.66
N THR A 38 -9.23 -3.15 -12.83
CA THR A 38 -7.89 -3.67 -13.16
C THR A 38 -6.79 -2.76 -12.64
N ARG A 39 -7.10 -1.49 -12.33
CA ARG A 39 -6.15 -0.50 -11.80
C ARG A 39 -6.88 0.53 -10.92
N TYR A 40 -6.13 1.23 -10.09
CA TYR A 40 -6.60 2.38 -9.32
C TYR A 40 -6.83 3.61 -10.21
N SER A 41 -7.78 4.48 -9.81
CA SER A 41 -8.02 5.76 -10.48
C SER A 41 -6.86 6.73 -10.20
N ASP A 42 -6.76 7.77 -11.02
CA ASP A 42 -5.70 8.76 -10.86
C ASP A 42 -5.84 9.53 -9.52
N ASP A 43 -7.06 9.75 -9.03
CA ASP A 43 -7.33 10.34 -7.71
C ASP A 43 -6.87 9.43 -6.57
N GLU A 44 -7.16 8.12 -6.66
CA GLU A 44 -6.70 7.13 -5.68
C GLU A 44 -5.16 7.02 -5.67
N LEU A 45 -4.53 7.12 -6.84
CA LEU A 45 -3.07 7.12 -6.95
C LEU A 45 -2.45 8.38 -6.36
N ALA A 46 -3.11 9.55 -6.44
CA ALA A 46 -2.67 10.78 -5.80
C ALA A 46 -2.71 10.64 -4.26
N GLU A 47 -3.80 10.09 -3.69
CA GLU A 47 -3.90 9.79 -2.25
C GLU A 47 -2.74 8.90 -1.77
N PHE A 48 -2.46 7.81 -2.50
CA PHE A 48 -1.35 6.92 -2.17
C PHE A 48 0.02 7.58 -2.34
N ARG A 49 0.18 8.49 -3.30
CA ARG A 49 1.43 9.24 -3.49
C ARG A 49 1.74 10.10 -2.26
N GLU A 50 0.76 10.84 -1.75
CA GLU A 50 0.92 11.66 -0.55
C GLU A 50 1.29 10.81 0.67
N LEU A 51 0.58 9.70 0.89
CA LEU A 51 0.85 8.77 1.97
C LEU A 51 2.28 8.19 1.89
N ILE A 52 2.73 7.82 0.69
CA ILE A 52 4.08 7.26 0.50
C ILE A 52 5.15 8.35 0.71
N GLN A 53 4.91 9.58 0.27
CA GLN A 53 5.84 10.68 0.49
C GLN A 53 5.98 11.04 1.96
N GLU A 54 4.90 11.00 2.73
CA GLU A 54 4.94 11.19 4.18
C GLU A 54 5.77 10.10 4.85
N LYS A 55 5.48 8.83 4.54
CA LYS A 55 6.26 7.69 5.05
C LYS A 55 7.72 7.71 4.64
N LEU A 56 8.03 8.23 3.46
CA LEU A 56 9.40 8.38 2.98
C LEU A 56 10.17 9.43 3.82
N LYS A 57 9.52 10.56 4.16
CA LYS A 57 10.12 11.58 5.03
C LYS A 57 10.42 11.02 6.42
N GLU A 58 9.44 10.32 7.04
CA GLU A 58 9.63 9.66 8.32
C GLU A 58 10.82 8.68 8.27
N ALA A 59 10.85 7.81 7.25
CA ALA A 59 11.89 6.82 7.07
C ALA A 59 13.29 7.44 6.89
N HIS A 60 13.41 8.58 6.22
CA HIS A 60 14.68 9.29 6.09
C HIS A 60 15.15 9.88 7.42
N VAL A 61 14.24 10.41 8.24
CA VAL A 61 14.60 10.91 9.58
C VAL A 61 15.13 9.77 10.45
N ASP A 62 14.41 8.65 10.50
CA ASP A 62 14.84 7.47 11.26
C ASP A 62 16.20 6.94 10.79
N TYR A 63 16.41 6.87 9.47
CA TYR A 63 17.70 6.45 8.91
C TYR A 63 18.84 7.39 9.32
N THR A 64 18.60 8.70 9.26
CA THR A 64 19.60 9.70 9.65
C THR A 64 19.98 9.60 11.12
N LEU A 65 19.00 9.35 12.00
CA LEU A 65 19.23 9.14 13.43
C LEU A 65 20.07 7.87 13.68
N LEU A 66 19.75 6.77 12.99
CA LEU A 66 20.50 5.51 13.11
C LEU A 66 21.95 5.67 12.64
N VAL A 67 22.16 6.30 11.47
CA VAL A 67 23.52 6.56 10.96
C VAL A 67 24.28 7.53 11.87
N GLY A 68 23.60 8.56 12.37
CA GLY A 68 24.18 9.51 13.32
C GLY A 68 24.65 8.84 14.61
N SER A 69 23.90 7.87 15.13
CA SER A 69 24.30 7.12 16.32
C SER A 69 25.53 6.23 16.09
N LEU A 70 25.71 5.72 14.85
CA LEU A 70 26.91 4.97 14.49
C LEU A 70 28.15 5.86 14.39
N SER A 71 28.00 7.09 13.87
CA SER A 71 29.14 8.00 13.68
C SER A 71 29.57 8.70 14.97
N HIS A 72 28.64 8.99 15.89
CA HIS A 72 28.99 9.64 17.17
C HIS A 72 29.79 8.73 18.10
N ASN A 73 29.71 7.43 17.95
CA ASN A 73 30.51 6.47 18.74
C ASN A 73 31.98 6.41 18.27
N ASP A 74 32.30 6.94 17.07
CA ASP A 74 33.68 6.99 16.59
C ASP A 74 34.44 8.24 17.07
N ASP A 75 33.73 9.25 17.59
CA ASP A 75 34.32 10.53 18.01
C ASP A 75 34.64 10.58 19.53
N HIS A 76 34.88 9.44 20.14
CA HIS A 76 35.48 9.40 21.47
C HIS A 76 36.97 9.77 21.36
N GLY A 77 37.17 11.08 21.46
CA GLY A 77 38.38 11.83 21.77
C GLY A 77 39.70 11.10 21.68
N THR A 78 40.60 11.66 20.88
CA THR A 78 42.06 11.50 20.94
C THR A 78 42.63 11.94 22.30
N ASP A 79 42.01 11.53 23.42
CA ASP A 79 42.59 11.70 24.74
C ASP A 79 43.36 10.41 25.08
N ASP A 80 44.69 10.57 25.09
CA ASP A 80 45.75 9.58 25.30
C ASP A 80 45.76 9.03 26.76
N THR A 81 44.56 8.79 27.33
CA THR A 81 44.42 8.07 28.60
C THR A 81 44.18 6.61 28.27
N GLY A 82 45.20 5.80 28.49
CA GLY A 82 45.27 4.36 28.22
C GLY A 82 43.96 3.65 28.54
N ARG A 83 43.22 3.27 27.51
CA ARG A 83 42.05 2.41 27.60
C ARG A 83 42.45 1.12 28.28
N THR A 84 42.01 0.90 29.47
CA THR A 84 42.01 -0.43 30.08
C THR A 84 41.06 -1.30 29.27
N PHE A 85 41.63 -2.24 28.53
CA PHE A 85 40.90 -3.17 27.70
C PHE A 85 39.95 -4.02 28.54
N ASN A 86 38.68 -3.62 28.57
CA ASN A 86 37.59 -4.38 29.19
C ASN A 86 36.92 -5.26 28.16
N MET A 87 37.38 -6.50 28.01
CA MET A 87 36.92 -7.46 27.02
C MET A 87 35.41 -7.70 27.01
N MET A 88 34.72 -7.48 28.14
CA MET A 88 33.25 -7.58 28.24
C MET A 88 32.52 -6.33 27.75
N GLU A 89 33.05 -5.13 28.01
CA GLU A 89 32.46 -3.87 27.54
C GLU A 89 32.64 -3.70 26.04
N ASP A 90 33.81 -3.97 25.49
CA ASP A 90 34.07 -3.91 24.04
C ASP A 90 33.21 -4.91 23.24
N GLY A 91 32.94 -6.09 23.80
CA GLY A 91 32.06 -7.08 23.16
C GLY A 91 30.59 -6.62 23.12
N SER A 92 30.11 -6.01 24.20
CA SER A 92 28.74 -5.48 24.26
C SER A 92 28.54 -4.26 23.35
N GLU A 93 29.52 -3.38 23.28
CA GLU A 93 29.47 -2.21 22.38
C GLU A 93 29.53 -2.62 20.92
N THR A 94 30.34 -3.59 20.55
CA THR A 94 30.42 -4.12 19.18
C THR A 94 29.11 -4.75 18.75
N LEU A 95 28.47 -5.56 19.62
CA LEU A 95 27.15 -6.14 19.35
C LEU A 95 26.07 -5.06 19.16
N SER A 96 26.08 -4.02 20.00
CA SER A 96 25.15 -2.90 19.88
C SER A 96 25.33 -2.15 18.56
N ARG A 97 26.56 -1.93 18.09
CA ARG A 97 26.86 -1.33 16.80
C ARG A 97 26.38 -2.17 15.63
N GLU A 98 26.56 -3.49 15.69
CA GLU A 98 26.06 -4.41 14.66
C GLU A 98 24.53 -4.35 14.58
N GLU A 99 23.84 -4.34 15.71
CA GLU A 99 22.37 -4.24 15.72
C GLU A 99 21.88 -2.92 15.09
N VAL A 100 22.49 -1.80 15.43
CA VAL A 100 22.15 -0.50 14.84
C VAL A 100 22.46 -0.46 13.35
N ALA A 101 23.58 -1.02 12.91
CA ALA A 101 23.93 -1.12 11.49
C ALA A 101 22.93 -1.99 10.72
N GLN A 102 22.46 -3.09 11.31
CA GLN A 102 21.41 -3.92 10.71
C GLN A 102 20.06 -3.19 10.64
N LEU A 103 19.73 -2.36 11.63
CA LEU A 103 18.54 -1.52 11.60
C LEU A 103 18.64 -0.46 10.49
N ALA A 104 19.78 0.22 10.37
CA ALA A 104 20.03 1.20 9.32
C ALA A 104 19.92 0.54 7.92
N ALA A 105 20.50 -0.63 7.71
CA ALA A 105 20.40 -1.36 6.46
C ALA A 105 18.95 -1.80 6.12
N ARG A 106 18.14 -2.14 7.13
CA ARG A 106 16.70 -2.40 6.94
C ARG A 106 15.93 -1.15 6.55
N GLN A 107 16.22 -0.03 7.20
CA GLN A 107 15.59 1.25 6.92
C GLN A 107 15.93 1.74 5.51
N GLU A 108 17.17 1.57 5.08
CA GLU A 108 17.58 1.89 3.71
C GLU A 108 16.79 1.07 2.68
N LYS A 109 16.64 -0.24 2.87
CA LYS A 109 15.81 -1.10 1.99
C LYS A 109 14.35 -0.70 2.00
N PHE A 110 13.83 -0.21 3.13
CA PHE A 110 12.47 0.31 3.23
C PHE A 110 12.30 1.58 2.42
N ILE A 111 13.24 2.53 2.51
CA ILE A 111 13.29 3.75 1.70
C ILE A 111 13.31 3.41 0.21
N GLN A 112 14.20 2.52 -0.23
CA GLN A 112 14.27 2.05 -1.63
C GLN A 112 12.93 1.44 -2.10
N SER A 113 12.27 0.68 -1.23
CA SER A 113 10.97 0.07 -1.53
C SER A 113 9.85 1.10 -1.69
N LEU A 114 9.86 2.18 -0.90
CA LEU A 114 8.93 3.30 -1.02
C LEU A 114 9.19 4.11 -2.29
N GLN A 115 10.45 4.38 -2.63
CA GLN A 115 10.83 5.04 -3.88
C GLN A 115 10.37 4.23 -5.10
N ALA A 116 10.59 2.92 -5.09
CA ALA A 116 10.08 2.05 -6.13
C ALA A 116 8.54 2.03 -6.20
N ALA A 117 7.83 2.27 -5.09
CA ALA A 117 6.38 2.43 -5.09
C ALA A 117 5.95 3.73 -5.77
N LEU A 118 6.66 4.85 -5.58
CA LEU A 118 6.40 6.11 -6.29
C LEU A 118 6.58 5.95 -7.80
N VAL A 119 7.66 5.30 -8.26
CA VAL A 119 7.87 5.00 -9.69
C VAL A 119 6.70 4.17 -10.27
N ARG A 120 6.16 3.21 -9.50
CA ARG A 120 4.98 2.43 -9.93
C ARG A 120 3.72 3.28 -10.03
N ILE A 121 3.55 4.29 -9.16
CA ILE A 121 2.43 5.24 -9.26
C ILE A 121 2.54 6.06 -10.55
N GLU A 122 3.73 6.57 -10.89
CA GLU A 122 3.97 7.32 -12.12
C GLU A 122 3.67 6.49 -13.37
N ASN A 123 4.06 5.23 -13.35
CA ASN A 123 3.77 4.26 -14.42
C ASN A 123 2.33 3.72 -14.39
N LYS A 124 1.48 4.15 -13.44
CA LYS A 124 0.10 3.68 -13.26
C LYS A 124 -0.03 2.16 -13.05
N THR A 125 1.03 1.53 -12.56
CA THR A 125 1.10 0.08 -12.25
C THR A 125 1.01 -0.21 -10.75
N TYR A 126 0.85 0.84 -9.93
CA TYR A 126 0.76 0.70 -8.48
C TYR A 126 -0.51 -0.06 -8.06
N GLY A 127 -0.35 -0.90 -7.04
CA GLY A 127 -1.46 -1.67 -6.47
C GLY A 127 -1.85 -2.92 -7.26
N ILE A 128 -1.16 -3.27 -8.34
CA ILE A 128 -1.37 -4.51 -9.08
C ILE A 128 -0.43 -5.58 -8.50
N CYS A 129 -1.02 -6.72 -8.11
CA CYS A 129 -0.24 -7.85 -7.59
C CYS A 129 0.60 -8.48 -8.70
N ARG A 130 1.92 -8.59 -8.49
CA ARG A 130 2.83 -9.16 -9.50
C ARG A 130 2.63 -10.66 -9.76
N VAL A 131 1.97 -11.37 -8.86
CA VAL A 131 1.75 -12.83 -8.96
C VAL A 131 0.40 -13.13 -9.59
N THR A 132 -0.67 -12.45 -9.12
CA THR A 132 -2.05 -12.75 -9.54
C THR A 132 -2.57 -11.79 -10.61
N GLY A 133 -1.90 -10.65 -10.87
CA GLY A 133 -2.39 -9.60 -11.76
C GLY A 133 -3.63 -8.85 -11.23
N LYS A 134 -4.19 -9.25 -10.09
CA LYS A 134 -5.35 -8.61 -9.46
C LYS A 134 -4.94 -7.41 -8.63
N LEU A 135 -5.90 -6.49 -8.39
CA LEU A 135 -5.68 -5.37 -7.49
C LEU A 135 -5.47 -5.84 -6.04
N ILE A 136 -4.49 -5.24 -5.39
CA ILE A 136 -4.24 -5.38 -3.95
C ILE A 136 -5.27 -4.52 -3.23
N GLN A 137 -5.83 -4.99 -2.12
CA GLN A 137 -6.82 -4.25 -1.33
C GLN A 137 -6.23 -2.93 -0.79
N LYS A 138 -7.05 -1.86 -0.78
CA LYS A 138 -6.64 -0.52 -0.32
C LYS A 138 -6.16 -0.53 1.12
N GLU A 139 -6.84 -1.27 1.99
CA GLU A 139 -6.51 -1.41 3.40
C GLU A 139 -5.07 -1.93 3.57
N ARG A 140 -4.69 -2.91 2.76
CA ARG A 140 -3.32 -3.43 2.76
C ARG A 140 -2.32 -2.40 2.30
N LEU A 141 -2.63 -1.62 1.25
CA LEU A 141 -1.73 -0.58 0.72
C LEU A 141 -1.59 0.61 1.69
N ARG A 142 -2.61 0.92 2.49
CA ARG A 142 -2.52 1.92 3.56
C ARG A 142 -1.60 1.48 4.70
N LEU A 143 -1.63 0.20 5.06
CA LEU A 143 -0.76 -0.37 6.08
C LEU A 143 0.66 -0.62 5.56
N VAL A 144 0.79 -1.11 4.34
CA VAL A 144 2.06 -1.49 3.71
C VAL A 144 2.13 -0.87 2.31
N PRO A 145 2.49 0.43 2.19
CA PRO A 145 2.42 1.16 0.92
C PRO A 145 3.34 0.61 -0.17
N HIS A 146 4.44 -0.02 0.19
CA HIS A 146 5.38 -0.62 -0.75
C HIS A 146 4.99 -2.04 -1.21
N ALA A 147 3.84 -2.57 -0.77
CA ALA A 147 3.43 -3.94 -1.10
C ALA A 147 3.29 -4.16 -2.62
N THR A 148 3.83 -5.30 -3.08
CA THR A 148 3.77 -5.75 -4.49
C THR A 148 2.92 -6.99 -4.68
N MET A 149 2.41 -7.58 -3.60
CA MET A 149 1.64 -8.82 -3.62
C MET A 149 0.42 -8.72 -2.72
N SER A 150 -0.67 -9.40 -3.12
CA SER A 150 -1.84 -9.58 -2.27
C SER A 150 -1.54 -10.47 -1.06
N ILE A 151 -2.41 -10.47 -0.05
CA ILE A 151 -2.26 -11.31 1.14
C ILE A 151 -2.24 -12.78 0.73
N ASP A 152 -3.18 -13.18 -0.13
CA ASP A 152 -3.32 -14.56 -0.58
C ASP A 152 -2.06 -15.05 -1.32
N ALA A 153 -1.51 -14.23 -2.23
CA ALA A 153 -0.29 -14.53 -2.95
C ALA A 153 0.91 -14.66 -2.01
N LYS A 154 1.01 -13.82 -0.97
CA LYS A 154 2.10 -13.91 0.01
C LYS A 154 1.97 -15.15 0.88
N ASN A 155 0.77 -15.49 1.32
CA ASN A 155 0.52 -16.69 2.13
C ASN A 155 0.78 -17.97 1.34
N ALA A 156 0.49 -17.97 0.03
CA ALA A 156 0.79 -19.10 -0.85
C ALA A 156 2.30 -19.32 -1.06
N GLN A 157 3.13 -18.26 -0.99
CA GLN A 157 4.59 -18.37 -1.09
C GLN A 157 5.25 -18.88 0.20
N ASN A 158 4.61 -18.69 1.35
CA ASN A 158 5.15 -19.08 2.66
C ASN A 158 4.74 -20.51 3.07
N LYS A 159 3.97 -21.22 2.24
CA LYS A 159 3.62 -22.63 2.39
C LYS A 159 4.57 -23.51 1.59
#